data_ccf6543a568dc06c96bb1f7e05dbb478
#
_entry.id   ccf6543a568dc06c96bb1f7e05dbb478
#
_cell.length_a   1.000
_cell.length_b   1.000
_cell.length_c   1.000
_cell.angle_alpha   90.00
_cell.angle_beta   90.00
_cell.angle_gamma   90.00
#
_symmetry.space_group_name_H-M   'P 1'
#
loop_
_entity.id
_entity.type
_entity.pdbx_description
1 polymer ?
#
loop_
_entity_poly.entity_id
_entity_poly.type
_entity_poly.pdbx_seq_one_letter_code
_entity_poly.pdbx_strand_id
1 'polypeptide(L)'
;MLSLSDNEFSVLNFLVRNFTERLTIRNIAQRLNFSAAGVFNILKKLEKQGIVVGQKLGTGLFYSINFENRIAEHLAATVLLYSEEKIDVDIATLKQAKAAILDKNNLLLVTDNISVPDISIPNIDVIVKTEDDTISLLRKRDPEMLQLLKKGVVLLGEDKVVEIIKNCTSRF
;
A
#
# COMPACT_ATOMS: atom_id res chain seq x y z
N MET A 1 21.48 -1.13 13.19
CA MET A 1 20.08 -0.97 13.59
C MET A 1 19.34 -0.22 12.48
N LEU A 2 18.25 -0.76 11.94
CA LEU A 2 17.45 -0.07 10.93
C LEU A 2 16.58 0.96 11.68
N SER A 3 16.81 2.24 11.46
CA SER A 3 15.92 3.30 11.93
C SER A 3 15.49 4.14 10.73
N LEU A 4 14.19 4.40 10.62
CA LEU A 4 13.61 5.27 9.62
C LEU A 4 13.34 6.64 10.22
N SER A 5 13.72 7.69 9.52
CA SER A 5 13.24 9.05 9.82
C SER A 5 11.82 9.24 9.27
N ASP A 6 11.12 10.27 9.75
CA ASP A 6 9.74 10.58 9.28
C ASP A 6 9.68 10.78 7.76
N ASN A 7 10.71 11.42 7.17
CA ASN A 7 10.78 11.61 5.74
C ASN A 7 11.00 10.29 4.97
N GLU A 8 11.82 9.37 5.50
CA GLU A 8 12.00 8.04 4.93
C GLU A 8 10.72 7.22 5.02
N PHE A 9 10.03 7.30 6.15
CA PHE A 9 8.72 6.70 6.36
C PHE A 9 7.71 7.21 5.33
N SER A 10 7.63 8.53 5.14
CA SER A 10 6.73 9.17 4.17
C SER A 10 7.03 8.72 2.73
N VAL A 11 8.31 8.61 2.34
CA VAL A 11 8.70 8.12 1.01
C VAL A 11 8.31 6.66 0.83
N LEU A 12 8.53 5.80 1.83
CA LEU A 12 8.13 4.39 1.77
C LEU A 12 6.61 4.23 1.66
N ASN A 13 5.85 4.91 2.52
CA ASN A 13 4.39 4.89 2.49
C ASN A 13 3.86 5.33 1.11
N PHE A 14 4.46 6.39 0.56
CA PHE A 14 4.10 6.88 -0.77
C PHE A 14 4.37 5.83 -1.87
N LEU A 15 5.52 5.15 -1.83
CA LEU A 15 5.87 4.11 -2.81
C LEU A 15 4.93 2.90 -2.69
N VAL A 16 4.65 2.43 -1.47
CA VAL A 16 3.73 1.30 -1.24
C VAL A 16 2.34 1.61 -1.78
N ARG A 17 1.78 2.78 -1.49
CA ARG A 17 0.43 3.17 -1.89
C ARG A 17 0.29 3.50 -3.38
N ASN A 18 1.37 3.86 -4.06
CA ASN A 18 1.39 4.18 -5.49
C ASN A 18 2.10 3.11 -6.33
N PHE A 19 2.04 1.86 -5.91
CA PHE A 19 2.74 0.71 -6.51
C PHE A 19 2.47 0.48 -7.99
N THR A 20 1.34 0.96 -8.54
CA THR A 20 1.00 0.84 -9.97
C THR A 20 1.59 1.94 -10.84
N GLU A 21 2.30 2.90 -10.24
CA GLU A 21 2.84 4.07 -10.94
C GLU A 21 4.35 3.97 -11.14
N ARG A 22 4.82 4.52 -12.25
CA ARG A 22 6.26 4.69 -12.50
C ARG A 22 6.73 5.99 -11.85
N LEU A 23 7.35 5.88 -10.69
CA LEU A 23 7.70 7.01 -9.84
C LEU A 23 9.17 7.39 -9.99
N THR A 24 9.43 8.60 -10.51
CA THR A 24 10.76 9.22 -10.54
C THR A 24 11.00 10.03 -9.27
N ILE A 25 12.27 10.36 -8.98
CA ILE A 25 12.64 11.25 -7.87
C ILE A 25 11.83 12.55 -7.92
N ARG A 26 11.69 13.16 -9.12
CA ARG A 26 10.93 14.41 -9.28
C ARG A 26 9.44 14.24 -8.95
N ASN A 27 8.81 13.15 -9.40
CA ASN A 27 7.41 12.87 -9.07
C ASN A 27 7.19 12.69 -7.57
N ILE A 28 8.06 11.93 -6.91
CA ILE A 28 8.00 11.71 -5.46
C ILE A 28 8.19 13.03 -4.71
N ALA A 29 9.22 13.80 -5.06
CA ALA A 29 9.52 15.08 -4.44
C ALA A 29 8.35 16.07 -4.55
N GLN A 30 7.80 16.22 -5.74
CA GLN A 30 6.66 17.11 -5.99
C GLN A 30 5.42 16.71 -5.20
N ARG A 31 5.09 15.42 -5.17
CA ARG A 31 3.86 14.94 -4.52
C ARG A 31 3.95 14.92 -3.00
N LEU A 32 5.15 14.75 -2.44
CA LEU A 32 5.41 14.83 -0.99
C LEU A 32 5.80 16.25 -0.51
N ASN A 33 5.90 17.21 -1.42
CA ASN A 33 6.41 18.56 -1.11
C ASN A 33 7.82 18.54 -0.48
N PHE A 34 8.68 17.65 -0.98
CA PHE A 34 10.07 17.50 -0.57
C PHE A 34 11.02 18.08 -1.63
N SER A 35 12.27 18.38 -1.23
CA SER A 35 13.30 18.70 -2.21
C SER A 35 13.74 17.48 -3.00
N ALA A 36 14.02 17.63 -4.30
CA ALA A 36 14.52 16.52 -5.13
C ALA A 36 15.83 15.92 -4.59
N ALA A 37 16.72 16.76 -4.04
CA ALA A 37 17.95 16.31 -3.39
C ALA A 37 17.69 15.47 -2.13
N GLY A 38 16.70 15.87 -1.32
CA GLY A 38 16.28 15.11 -0.14
C GLY A 38 15.76 13.74 -0.52
N VAL A 39 14.83 13.67 -1.50
CA VAL A 39 14.29 12.40 -1.99
C VAL A 39 15.39 11.52 -2.60
N PHE A 40 16.32 12.11 -3.36
CA PHE A 40 17.47 11.38 -3.92
C PHE A 40 18.29 10.70 -2.81
N ASN A 41 18.64 11.44 -1.75
CA ASN A 41 19.42 10.90 -0.64
C ASN A 41 18.68 9.80 0.10
N ILE A 42 17.36 9.96 0.34
CA ILE A 42 16.52 8.94 0.96
C ILE A 42 16.50 7.67 0.11
N LEU A 43 16.19 7.80 -1.19
CA LEU A 43 16.12 6.64 -2.09
C LEU A 43 17.47 5.93 -2.21
N LYS A 44 18.58 6.67 -2.28
CA LYS A 44 19.93 6.08 -2.29
C LYS A 44 20.25 5.31 -1.02
N LYS A 45 19.85 5.82 0.14
CA LYS A 45 20.01 5.12 1.42
C LYS A 45 19.18 3.84 1.44
N LEU A 46 17.90 3.92 1.06
CA LEU A 46 16.98 2.77 1.05
C LEU A 46 17.40 1.73 -0.01
N GLU A 47 17.89 2.16 -1.17
CA GLU A 47 18.42 1.28 -2.22
C GLU A 47 19.67 0.52 -1.75
N LYS A 48 20.59 1.20 -1.05
CA LYS A 48 21.77 0.56 -0.44
C LYS A 48 21.39 -0.48 0.61
N GLN A 49 20.26 -0.31 1.29
CA GLN A 49 19.71 -1.27 2.26
C GLN A 49 18.87 -2.37 1.60
N GLY A 50 18.67 -2.31 0.27
CA GLY A 50 17.85 -3.26 -0.47
C GLY A 50 16.35 -3.10 -0.24
N ILE A 51 15.89 -1.98 0.36
CA ILE A 51 14.48 -1.72 0.67
C ILE A 51 13.71 -1.28 -0.59
N VAL A 52 14.34 -0.45 -1.40
CA VAL A 52 13.81 -0.01 -2.69
C VAL A 52 14.73 -0.45 -3.82
N VAL A 53 14.18 -0.51 -5.02
CA VAL A 53 14.93 -0.81 -6.24
C VAL A 53 14.70 0.29 -7.26
N GLY A 54 15.79 0.77 -7.87
CA GLY A 54 15.76 1.69 -9.01
C GLY A 54 15.84 0.92 -10.32
N GLN A 55 14.85 1.08 -11.19
CA GLN A 55 14.80 0.47 -12.51
C GLN A 55 14.95 1.53 -13.60
N LYS A 56 15.94 1.35 -14.49
CA LYS A 56 16.13 2.23 -15.64
C LYS A 56 15.26 1.74 -16.80
N LEU A 57 14.37 2.61 -17.28
CA LEU A 57 13.53 2.36 -18.44
C LEU A 57 13.68 3.55 -19.42
N GLY A 58 14.32 3.30 -20.55
CA GLY A 58 14.72 4.37 -21.47
C GLY A 58 15.66 5.37 -20.79
N THR A 59 15.30 6.64 -20.79
CA THR A 59 16.05 7.72 -20.11
C THR A 59 15.62 7.95 -18.66
N GLY A 60 14.53 7.30 -18.21
CA GLY A 60 13.98 7.47 -16.87
C GLY A 60 14.53 6.47 -15.88
N LEU A 61 14.71 6.90 -14.63
CA LEU A 61 14.99 6.05 -13.47
C LEU A 61 13.77 6.08 -12.54
N PHE A 62 13.17 4.91 -12.34
CA PHE A 62 11.94 4.73 -11.57
C PHE A 62 12.22 3.91 -10.32
N TYR A 63 11.55 4.22 -9.23
CA TYR A 63 11.74 3.56 -7.94
C TYR A 63 10.48 2.86 -7.49
N SER A 64 10.65 1.68 -6.91
CA SER A 64 9.59 0.87 -6.29
C SER A 64 10.12 0.15 -5.05
N ILE A 65 9.21 -0.42 -4.24
CA ILE A 65 9.59 -1.30 -3.14
C ILE A 65 10.21 -2.58 -3.70
N ASN A 66 11.25 -3.05 -3.04
CA ASN A 66 11.91 -4.32 -3.38
C ASN A 66 11.22 -5.48 -2.62
N PHE A 67 10.15 -6.00 -3.17
CA PHE A 67 9.41 -7.13 -2.57
C PHE A 67 10.15 -8.47 -2.61
N GLU A 68 11.34 -8.56 -3.20
CA GLU A 68 12.23 -9.73 -3.05
C GLU A 68 12.98 -9.70 -1.71
N ASN A 69 12.98 -8.57 -1.01
CA ASN A 69 13.59 -8.40 0.29
C ASN A 69 12.53 -8.45 1.39
N ARG A 70 12.56 -9.49 2.24
CA ARG A 70 11.61 -9.66 3.37
C ARG A 70 11.57 -8.46 4.32
N ILE A 71 12.70 -7.77 4.52
CA ILE A 71 12.72 -6.56 5.36
C ILE A 71 11.88 -5.46 4.71
N ALA A 72 11.96 -5.31 3.39
CA ALA A 72 11.15 -4.33 2.67
C ALA A 72 9.64 -4.67 2.74
N GLU A 73 9.27 -5.97 2.69
CA GLU A 73 7.88 -6.40 2.89
C GLU A 73 7.36 -6.02 4.29
N HIS A 74 8.11 -6.31 5.34
CA HIS A 74 7.71 -5.95 6.71
C HIS A 74 7.67 -4.43 6.92
N LEU A 75 8.57 -3.66 6.31
CA LEU A 75 8.50 -2.21 6.34
C LEU A 75 7.29 -1.68 5.58
N ALA A 76 6.93 -2.28 4.44
CA ALA A 76 5.72 -1.93 3.71
C ALA A 76 4.46 -2.18 4.54
N ALA A 77 4.38 -3.30 5.27
CA ALA A 77 3.29 -3.57 6.20
C ALA A 77 3.25 -2.54 7.35
N THR A 78 4.41 -2.25 7.94
CA THR A 78 4.52 -1.26 9.02
C THR A 78 4.04 0.13 8.60
N VAL A 79 4.40 0.61 7.41
CA VAL A 79 3.96 1.94 6.95
C VAL A 79 2.48 1.99 6.60
N LEU A 80 1.87 0.85 6.25
CA LEU A 80 0.42 0.76 6.01
C LEU A 80 -0.40 0.81 7.29
N LEU A 81 0.14 0.31 8.41
CA LEU A 81 -0.51 0.38 9.73
C LEU A 81 -0.56 1.80 10.29
N TYR A 82 0.38 2.65 9.88
CA TYR A 82 0.43 4.00 10.40
C TYR A 82 -0.65 4.87 9.77
N SER A 83 -1.63 5.25 10.58
CA SER A 83 -2.65 6.23 10.22
C SER A 83 -2.87 7.19 11.39
N GLU A 84 -2.94 8.49 11.09
CA GLU A 84 -3.31 9.50 12.07
C GLU A 84 -4.84 9.59 12.26
N GLU A 85 -5.62 8.92 11.39
CA GLU A 85 -7.07 8.94 11.44
C GLU A 85 -7.57 8.01 12.56
N LYS A 86 -8.37 8.56 13.47
CA LYS A 86 -9.13 7.76 14.42
C LYS A 86 -10.35 7.17 13.71
N ILE A 87 -10.39 5.86 13.63
CA ILE A 87 -11.49 5.15 12.98
C ILE A 87 -12.35 4.50 14.06
N ASP A 88 -13.64 4.83 14.03
CA ASP A 88 -14.64 4.26 14.93
C ASP A 88 -15.34 3.06 14.27
N VAL A 89 -14.55 2.02 14.00
CA VAL A 89 -15.04 0.72 13.53
C VAL A 89 -14.58 -0.35 14.52
N ASP A 90 -15.54 -1.14 15.01
CA ASP A 90 -15.20 -2.28 15.86
C ASP A 90 -14.50 -3.37 15.03
N ILE A 91 -13.17 -3.41 15.14
CA ILE A 91 -12.32 -4.39 14.45
C ILE A 91 -12.73 -5.83 14.81
N ALA A 92 -13.36 -6.05 15.96
CA ALA A 92 -13.82 -7.40 16.34
C ALA A 92 -14.85 -7.96 15.37
N THR A 93 -15.65 -7.11 14.72
CA THR A 93 -16.64 -7.50 13.70
C THR A 93 -15.97 -7.93 12.38
N LEU A 94 -14.72 -7.54 12.16
CA LEU A 94 -13.96 -7.78 10.93
C LEU A 94 -13.09 -9.04 10.99
N LYS A 95 -13.08 -9.79 12.09
CA LYS A 95 -12.17 -10.95 12.33
C LYS A 95 -12.25 -12.06 11.29
N GLN A 96 -13.31 -12.13 10.50
CA GLN A 96 -13.46 -13.13 9.43
C GLN A 96 -12.76 -12.68 8.13
N ALA A 97 -12.38 -11.41 8.01
CA ALA A 97 -11.64 -10.91 6.88
C ALA A 97 -10.13 -11.15 7.07
N LYS A 98 -9.42 -11.42 5.97
CA LYS A 98 -7.96 -11.49 5.93
C LYS A 98 -7.32 -10.12 5.88
N ALA A 99 -8.02 -9.14 5.29
CA ALA A 99 -7.64 -7.75 5.29
C ALA A 99 -8.89 -6.87 5.24
N ALA A 100 -8.80 -5.68 5.83
CA ALA A 100 -9.84 -4.67 5.78
C ALA A 100 -9.22 -3.29 5.56
N ILE A 101 -9.75 -2.55 4.58
CA ILE A 101 -9.29 -1.22 4.19
C ILE A 101 -10.48 -0.29 4.10
N LEU A 102 -10.43 0.83 4.82
CA LEU A 102 -11.48 1.84 4.84
C LEU A 102 -10.99 3.14 4.20
N ASP A 103 -11.69 3.62 3.17
CA ASP A 103 -11.56 4.99 2.64
C ASP A 103 -12.92 5.68 2.73
N LYS A 104 -13.02 6.68 3.59
CA LYS A 104 -14.29 7.38 3.90
C LYS A 104 -15.36 6.39 4.35
N ASN A 105 -16.37 6.17 3.51
CA ASN A 105 -17.51 5.29 3.80
C ASN A 105 -17.39 3.93 3.06
N ASN A 106 -16.32 3.68 2.31
CA ASN A 106 -16.13 2.44 1.57
C ASN A 106 -15.18 1.51 2.32
N LEU A 107 -15.68 0.37 2.77
CA LEU A 107 -14.92 -0.65 3.47
C LEU A 107 -14.71 -1.87 2.57
N LEU A 108 -13.47 -2.07 2.13
CA LEU A 108 -13.09 -3.31 1.45
C LEU A 108 -12.75 -4.38 2.48
N LEU A 109 -13.41 -5.54 2.39
CA LEU A 109 -13.09 -6.74 3.11
C LEU A 109 -12.53 -7.79 2.13
N VAL A 110 -11.32 -8.24 2.36
CA VAL A 110 -10.71 -9.35 1.61
C VAL A 110 -10.91 -10.64 2.41
N THR A 111 -11.52 -11.64 1.80
CA THR A 111 -11.91 -12.91 2.45
C THR A 111 -11.55 -14.11 1.58
N ASP A 112 -11.58 -15.32 2.15
CA ASP A 112 -11.42 -16.54 1.36
C ASP A 112 -12.65 -16.87 0.50
N ASN A 113 -13.84 -16.55 1.02
CA ASN A 113 -15.13 -16.84 0.39
C ASN A 113 -15.99 -15.58 0.35
N ILE A 114 -16.76 -15.40 -0.71
CA ILE A 114 -17.72 -14.30 -0.84
C ILE A 114 -18.91 -14.46 0.14
N SER A 115 -19.15 -15.66 0.66
CA SER A 115 -20.19 -15.94 1.66
C SER A 115 -19.75 -15.47 3.05
N VAL A 116 -19.61 -14.16 3.22
CA VAL A 116 -19.39 -13.53 4.53
C VAL A 116 -20.76 -13.27 5.15
N PRO A 117 -20.94 -13.49 6.49
CA PRO A 117 -22.16 -13.07 7.16
C PRO A 117 -22.40 -11.58 6.92
N ASP A 118 -23.67 -11.23 6.89
CA ASP A 118 -24.18 -9.87 6.59
C ASP A 118 -23.54 -8.84 7.53
N ILE A 119 -22.35 -8.33 7.15
CA ILE A 119 -21.64 -7.29 7.89
C ILE A 119 -22.27 -5.97 7.45
N SER A 120 -23.22 -5.50 8.25
CA SER A 120 -23.81 -4.19 8.06
C SER A 120 -23.23 -3.22 9.10
N ILE A 121 -22.52 -2.21 8.63
CA ILE A 121 -21.99 -1.14 9.48
C ILE A 121 -22.74 0.14 9.10
N PRO A 122 -23.38 0.84 10.05
CA PRO A 122 -24.11 2.05 9.73
C PRO A 122 -23.26 3.08 8.98
N ASN A 123 -23.79 3.62 7.89
CA ASN A 123 -23.15 4.62 7.02
C ASN A 123 -21.84 4.16 6.33
N ILE A 124 -21.59 2.85 6.24
CA ILE A 124 -20.43 2.28 5.54
C ILE A 124 -20.91 1.33 4.45
N ASP A 125 -20.44 1.54 3.23
CA ASP A 125 -20.65 0.64 2.11
C ASP A 125 -19.59 -0.48 2.15
N VAL A 126 -20.04 -1.70 2.42
CA VAL A 126 -19.14 -2.86 2.57
C VAL A 126 -18.97 -3.56 1.23
N ILE A 127 -17.73 -3.62 0.77
CA ILE A 127 -17.31 -4.28 -0.46
C ILE A 127 -16.57 -5.56 -0.09
N VAL A 128 -17.15 -6.73 -0.36
CA VAL A 128 -16.50 -8.02 -0.10
C VAL A 128 -15.89 -8.56 -1.38
N LYS A 129 -14.62 -8.92 -1.34
CA LYS A 129 -13.86 -9.50 -2.45
C LYS A 129 -12.98 -10.64 -1.97
N THR A 130 -12.72 -11.59 -2.86
CA THR A 130 -11.61 -12.54 -2.66
C THR A 130 -10.27 -11.86 -2.96
N GLU A 131 -9.19 -12.51 -2.55
CA GLU A 131 -7.84 -12.05 -2.89
C GLU A 131 -7.64 -12.00 -4.42
N ASP A 132 -8.04 -13.05 -5.13
CA ASP A 132 -7.91 -13.14 -6.59
C ASP A 132 -8.72 -12.06 -7.31
N ASP A 133 -9.94 -11.79 -6.86
CA ASP A 133 -10.77 -10.71 -7.41
C ASP A 133 -10.11 -9.35 -7.19
N THR A 134 -9.60 -9.10 -5.97
CA THR A 134 -8.91 -7.85 -5.63
C THR A 134 -7.67 -7.66 -6.51
N ILE A 135 -6.83 -8.69 -6.66
CA ILE A 135 -5.65 -8.65 -7.54
C ILE A 135 -6.07 -8.41 -9.00
N SER A 136 -7.13 -9.09 -9.47
CA SER A 136 -7.64 -8.92 -10.84
C SER A 136 -8.10 -7.49 -11.12
N LEU A 137 -8.86 -6.88 -10.19
CA LEU A 137 -9.33 -5.51 -10.30
C LEU A 137 -8.16 -4.51 -10.29
N LEU A 138 -7.19 -4.69 -9.40
CA LEU A 138 -6.00 -3.83 -9.33
C LEU A 138 -5.15 -3.91 -10.62
N ARG A 139 -5.00 -5.11 -11.21
CA ARG A 139 -4.31 -5.28 -12.50
C ARG A 139 -5.04 -4.60 -13.65
N LYS A 140 -6.37 -4.59 -13.62
CA LYS A 140 -7.22 -3.87 -14.58
C LYS A 140 -7.25 -2.36 -14.32
N ARG A 141 -6.57 -1.90 -13.26
CA ARG A 141 -6.54 -0.50 -12.82
C ARG A 141 -7.92 0.03 -12.47
N ASP A 142 -8.74 -0.80 -11.81
CA ASP A 142 -10.04 -0.37 -11.33
C ASP A 142 -9.89 0.86 -10.41
N PRO A 143 -10.61 1.96 -10.70
CA PRO A 143 -10.40 3.23 -9.99
C PRO A 143 -10.77 3.15 -8.51
N GLU A 144 -11.80 2.40 -8.14
CA GLU A 144 -12.28 2.26 -6.78
C GLU A 144 -11.26 1.47 -5.94
N MET A 145 -10.80 0.33 -6.44
CA MET A 145 -9.78 -0.49 -5.77
C MET A 145 -8.45 0.27 -5.63
N LEU A 146 -8.03 0.99 -6.66
CA LEU A 146 -6.83 1.82 -6.59
C LEU A 146 -6.98 2.95 -5.56
N GLN A 147 -8.14 3.58 -5.47
CA GLN A 147 -8.38 4.63 -4.48
C GLN A 147 -8.33 4.08 -3.06
N LEU A 148 -8.99 2.95 -2.80
CA LEU A 148 -8.98 2.27 -1.51
C LEU A 148 -7.54 1.97 -1.04
N LEU A 149 -6.68 1.43 -1.90
CA LEU A 149 -5.30 1.16 -1.53
C LEU A 149 -4.44 2.44 -1.39
N LYS A 150 -4.71 3.47 -2.20
CA LYS A 150 -3.94 4.72 -2.14
C LYS A 150 -4.26 5.57 -0.91
N LYS A 151 -5.51 5.64 -0.51
CA LYS A 151 -5.99 6.58 0.52
C LYS A 151 -6.55 5.90 1.76
N GLY A 152 -7.00 4.66 1.61
CA GLY A 152 -7.67 3.95 2.70
C GLY A 152 -6.73 3.63 3.86
N VAL A 153 -7.32 3.56 5.03
CA VAL A 153 -6.66 3.10 6.25
C VAL A 153 -6.79 1.59 6.32
N VAL A 154 -5.67 0.90 6.51
CA VAL A 154 -5.65 -0.53 6.74
C VAL A 154 -6.05 -0.78 8.20
N LEU A 155 -7.21 -1.41 8.40
CA LEU A 155 -7.75 -1.70 9.73
C LEU A 155 -7.22 -3.01 10.29
N LEU A 156 -6.96 -3.98 9.41
CA LEU A 156 -6.35 -5.27 9.74
C LEU A 156 -5.75 -5.91 8.48
N GLY A 157 -4.82 -6.84 8.66
CA GLY A 157 -4.26 -7.67 7.59
C GLY A 157 -3.28 -6.92 6.69
N GLU A 158 -2.45 -6.05 7.25
CA GLU A 158 -1.43 -5.27 6.53
C GLU A 158 -0.47 -6.17 5.73
N ASP A 159 -0.07 -7.30 6.28
CA ASP A 159 0.77 -8.28 5.58
C ASP A 159 0.05 -8.85 4.35
N LYS A 160 -1.27 -9.11 4.45
CA LYS A 160 -2.09 -9.55 3.33
C LYS A 160 -2.24 -8.45 2.26
N VAL A 161 -2.37 -7.20 2.67
CA VAL A 161 -2.40 -6.06 1.73
C VAL A 161 -1.07 -5.97 0.97
N VAL A 162 0.06 -6.14 1.66
CA VAL A 162 1.39 -6.16 1.02
C VAL A 162 1.52 -7.34 0.05
N GLU A 163 1.04 -8.52 0.42
CA GLU A 163 1.02 -9.71 -0.47
C GLU A 163 0.21 -9.45 -1.74
N ILE A 164 -0.96 -8.83 -1.63
CA ILE A 164 -1.80 -8.42 -2.77
C ILE A 164 -1.02 -7.45 -3.67
N ILE A 165 -0.39 -6.43 -3.11
CA ILE A 165 0.42 -5.46 -3.84
C ILE A 165 1.58 -6.15 -4.57
N LYS A 166 2.33 -7.01 -3.88
CA LYS A 166 3.42 -7.81 -4.44
C LYS A 166 2.94 -8.64 -5.63
N ASN A 167 1.83 -9.37 -5.47
CA ASN A 167 1.25 -10.20 -6.52
C ASN A 167 0.74 -9.38 -7.72
N CYS A 168 0.37 -8.11 -7.51
CA CYS A 168 0.04 -7.19 -8.61
C CYS A 168 1.28 -6.74 -9.38
N THR A 169 2.44 -6.59 -8.72
CA THR A 169 3.66 -6.03 -9.31
C THR A 169 4.59 -7.08 -9.93
N SER A 170 4.49 -8.36 -9.55
CA SER A 170 5.39 -9.45 -9.94
C SER A 170 5.35 -9.86 -11.42
N ARG A 171 4.62 -9.14 -12.29
CA ARG A 171 4.51 -9.45 -13.73
C ARG A 171 4.88 -8.26 -14.65
N PHE A 172 5.65 -7.29 -14.14
CA PHE A 172 6.15 -6.17 -14.95
C PHE A 172 7.66 -6.21 -15.13
#